data_5ecee025104fe8eee510043db6acf9f6
#
_entry.id   5ecee025104fe8eee510043db6acf9f6
#
_cell.length_a   1.000
_cell.length_b   1.000
_cell.length_c   1.000
_cell.angle_alpha   90.00
_cell.angle_beta   90.00
_cell.angle_gamma   90.00
#
_symmetry.space_group_name_H-M   'P 1'
#
loop_
_entity.id
_entity.type
_entity.pdbx_description
1 polymer ?
#
loop_
_entity_poly.entity_id
_entity_poly.type
_entity_poly.pdbx_seq_one_letter_code
_entity_poly.pdbx_strand_id
1 'polypeptide(L)'
;LSCRKDTDISIYSLYSRPYNSLNMAEELRIKNGDKQEMYETLLPQIASLVGNETDLIANMANIAAALKQTFGFFWVGFYRVIDNQLVLAPFQGPIACTRIKYGKGVCGTAWKEARTIIVPDVDAFPGHIACSSASRSEIVVPVIWEDKVIAVLDIDSDKLDSFNETDQIFLEKIVELLPHQ
;
A
#
# COMPACT_ATOMS: atom_id res chain seq x y z
N LEU A 1 -25.18 -9.68 67.33
CA LEU A 1 -24.34 -10.33 66.31
C LEU A 1 -24.63 -9.68 64.97
N SER A 2 -23.75 -8.69 64.64
CA SER A 2 -23.82 -7.88 63.41
C SER A 2 -23.18 -8.67 62.26
N CYS A 3 -23.93 -8.91 61.20
CA CYS A 3 -23.41 -9.45 59.96
C CYS A 3 -23.13 -8.29 59.00
N ARG A 4 -21.85 -8.02 58.68
CA ARG A 4 -21.43 -7.05 57.69
C ARG A 4 -21.73 -7.58 56.30
N LYS A 5 -22.40 -6.76 55.52
CA LYS A 5 -22.57 -6.99 54.08
C LYS A 5 -21.29 -6.50 53.39
N ASP A 6 -20.56 -7.43 52.78
CA ASP A 6 -19.48 -7.10 51.87
C ASP A 6 -20.07 -6.56 50.58
N THR A 7 -19.55 -5.41 50.20
CA THR A 7 -19.91 -4.67 49.00
C THR A 7 -19.26 -5.35 47.78
N ASP A 8 -20.11 -5.99 46.97
CA ASP A 8 -19.77 -6.42 45.61
C ASP A 8 -19.36 -5.19 44.79
N ILE A 9 -18.06 -5.02 44.58
CA ILE A 9 -17.54 -4.09 43.60
C ILE A 9 -17.75 -4.71 42.24
N SER A 10 -18.81 -4.23 41.54
CA SER A 10 -19.16 -4.62 40.19
C SER A 10 -17.97 -4.51 39.25
N ILE A 11 -17.61 -5.65 38.65
CA ILE A 11 -16.59 -5.79 37.58
C ILE A 11 -16.86 -4.87 36.37
N TYR A 12 -18.07 -4.34 36.24
CA TYR A 12 -18.47 -3.40 35.19
C TYR A 12 -17.87 -2.00 35.28
N SER A 13 -17.31 -1.60 36.44
CA SER A 13 -16.71 -0.28 36.63
C SER A 13 -15.30 -0.15 36.05
N LEU A 14 -14.63 -1.23 35.69
CA LEU A 14 -13.27 -1.22 35.15
C LEU A 14 -13.21 -1.09 33.62
N TYR A 15 -14.35 -1.16 32.93
CA TYR A 15 -14.42 -1.08 31.46
C TYR A 15 -15.10 0.17 30.91
N SER A 16 -15.54 1.09 31.78
CA SER A 16 -16.08 2.39 31.34
C SER A 16 -15.00 3.45 31.25
N ARG A 17 -13.93 3.21 30.48
CA ARG A 17 -13.18 4.32 29.93
C ARG A 17 -14.03 4.93 28.82
N PRO A 18 -14.21 6.26 28.76
CA PRO A 18 -14.85 6.87 27.61
C PRO A 18 -14.02 6.48 26.38
N TYR A 19 -14.69 5.85 25.42
CA TYR A 19 -14.11 5.53 24.13
C TYR A 19 -13.70 6.84 23.48
N ASN A 20 -12.40 7.18 23.61
CA ASN A 20 -11.86 8.37 22.98
C ASN A 20 -12.05 8.17 21.48
N SER A 21 -12.76 9.08 20.83
CA SER A 21 -13.05 9.15 19.40
C SER A 21 -11.80 9.27 18.50
N LEU A 22 -10.61 9.05 19.05
CA LEU A 22 -9.29 9.19 18.42
C LEU A 22 -8.79 7.92 17.69
N ASN A 23 -9.57 6.82 17.70
CA ASN A 23 -9.15 5.55 17.08
C ASN A 23 -10.15 5.01 16.03
N MET A 24 -10.99 5.84 15.47
CA MET A 24 -11.72 5.47 14.26
C MET A 24 -10.80 5.75 13.07
N ALA A 25 -10.64 4.75 12.18
CA ALA A 25 -9.96 4.97 10.90
C ALA A 25 -10.62 6.18 10.22
N GLU A 26 -9.84 7.19 9.89
CA GLU A 26 -10.36 8.39 9.23
C GLU A 26 -10.84 8.00 7.84
N GLU A 27 -12.07 8.39 7.49
CA GLU A 27 -12.55 8.25 6.12
C GLU A 27 -11.76 9.17 5.19
N LEU A 28 -11.24 8.61 4.09
CA LEU A 28 -10.55 9.39 3.07
C LEU A 28 -11.52 10.40 2.43
N ARG A 29 -11.10 11.65 2.36
CA ARG A 29 -11.84 12.75 1.72
C ARG A 29 -11.11 13.18 0.46
N ILE A 30 -11.42 12.54 -0.65
CA ILE A 30 -10.78 12.81 -1.94
C ILE A 30 -11.61 13.83 -2.73
N LYS A 31 -10.94 14.86 -3.23
CA LYS A 31 -11.56 15.83 -4.13
C LYS A 31 -11.87 15.15 -5.47
N ASN A 32 -13.11 15.28 -5.93
CA ASN A 32 -13.45 14.88 -7.30
C ASN A 32 -12.78 15.86 -8.28
N GLY A 33 -11.89 15.35 -9.12
CA GLY A 33 -11.12 16.14 -10.04
C GLY A 33 -10.32 15.28 -11.01
N ASP A 34 -9.32 15.87 -11.63
CA ASP A 34 -8.35 15.10 -12.41
C ASP A 34 -7.43 14.26 -11.50
N LYS A 35 -6.62 13.42 -12.12
CA LYS A 35 -5.72 12.51 -11.38
C LYS A 35 -4.76 13.26 -10.46
N GLN A 36 -4.24 14.41 -10.89
CA GLN A 36 -3.34 15.23 -10.10
C GLN A 36 -4.04 15.78 -8.84
N GLU A 37 -5.22 16.37 -9.00
CA GLU A 37 -6.02 16.89 -7.88
C GLU A 37 -6.40 15.80 -6.86
N MET A 38 -6.68 14.58 -7.35
CA MET A 38 -6.94 13.42 -6.48
C MET A 38 -5.69 13.05 -5.66
N TYR A 39 -4.52 12.97 -6.27
CA TYR A 39 -3.27 12.70 -5.56
C TYR A 39 -2.89 13.82 -4.58
N GLU A 40 -3.05 15.10 -4.96
CA GLU A 40 -2.78 16.24 -4.09
C GLU A 40 -3.61 16.23 -2.81
N THR A 41 -4.85 15.70 -2.88
CA THR A 41 -5.70 15.54 -1.70
C THR A 41 -5.44 14.24 -0.94
N LEU A 42 -4.97 13.19 -1.61
CA LEU A 42 -4.67 11.89 -1.01
C LEU A 42 -3.36 11.90 -0.22
N LEU A 43 -2.29 12.46 -0.78
CA LEU A 43 -0.93 12.41 -0.22
C LEU A 43 -0.85 12.88 1.24
N PRO A 44 -1.41 14.04 1.66
CA PRO A 44 -1.38 14.46 3.06
C PRO A 44 -2.18 13.54 3.98
N GLN A 45 -3.24 12.89 3.49
CA GLN A 45 -4.02 11.95 4.27
C GLN A 45 -3.26 10.64 4.49
N ILE A 46 -2.56 10.13 3.47
CA ILE A 46 -1.64 8.98 3.64
C ILE A 46 -0.53 9.37 4.63
N ALA A 47 0.09 10.55 4.51
CA ALA A 47 1.14 10.99 5.42
C ALA A 47 0.64 11.03 6.89
N SER A 48 -0.58 11.49 7.12
CA SER A 48 -1.21 11.46 8.46
C SER A 48 -1.45 10.02 8.95
N LEU A 49 -1.92 9.16 8.06
CA LEU A 49 -2.28 7.77 8.37
C LEU A 49 -1.05 6.92 8.78
N VAL A 50 0.09 7.12 8.11
CA VAL A 50 1.31 6.33 8.34
C VAL A 50 2.28 7.00 9.31
N GLY A 51 2.15 8.30 9.59
CA GLY A 51 3.15 9.11 10.28
C GLY A 51 3.44 8.72 11.74
N ASN A 52 2.52 8.03 12.41
CA ASN A 52 2.69 7.57 13.79
C ASN A 52 2.83 6.05 13.91
N GLU A 53 2.75 5.31 12.82
CA GLU A 53 2.88 3.85 12.79
C GLU A 53 4.27 3.46 12.33
N THR A 54 4.93 2.60 13.11
CA THR A 54 6.29 2.12 12.78
C THR A 54 6.30 0.76 12.11
N ASP A 55 5.18 0.01 12.15
CA ASP A 55 5.10 -1.29 11.48
C ASP A 55 4.95 -1.10 9.96
N LEU A 56 5.97 -1.56 9.24
CA LEU A 56 6.02 -1.47 7.78
C LEU A 56 4.85 -2.18 7.10
N ILE A 57 4.40 -3.33 7.63
CA ILE A 57 3.32 -4.12 7.04
C ILE A 57 1.98 -3.42 7.23
N ALA A 58 1.72 -2.84 8.41
CA ALA A 58 0.52 -2.06 8.67
C ALA A 58 0.44 -0.85 7.74
N ASN A 59 1.55 -0.14 7.55
CA ASN A 59 1.62 1.01 6.63
C ASN A 59 1.42 0.61 5.17
N MET A 60 2.07 -0.46 4.70
CA MET A 60 1.84 -1.00 3.35
C MET A 60 0.36 -1.38 3.14
N ALA A 61 -0.30 -1.98 4.14
CA ALA A 61 -1.70 -2.36 4.06
C ALA A 61 -2.61 -1.14 3.91
N ASN A 62 -2.40 -0.11 4.71
CA ASN A 62 -3.16 1.14 4.66
C ASN A 62 -2.92 1.92 3.37
N ILE A 63 -1.68 2.00 2.88
CA ILE A 63 -1.37 2.63 1.58
C ILE A 63 -2.07 1.89 0.43
N ALA A 64 -1.98 0.55 0.38
CA ALA A 64 -2.65 -0.23 -0.66
C ALA A 64 -4.17 -0.03 -0.63
N ALA A 65 -4.79 0.00 0.56
CA ALA A 65 -6.21 0.26 0.72
C ALA A 65 -6.60 1.68 0.27
N ALA A 66 -5.83 2.70 0.66
CA ALA A 66 -6.08 4.09 0.30
C ALA A 66 -5.99 4.32 -1.22
N LEU A 67 -4.97 3.77 -1.87
CA LEU A 67 -4.80 3.82 -3.33
C LEU A 67 -5.94 3.10 -4.05
N LYS A 68 -6.31 1.89 -3.60
CA LYS A 68 -7.43 1.13 -4.15
C LYS A 68 -8.75 1.88 -4.04
N GLN A 69 -9.03 2.45 -2.86
CA GLN A 69 -10.26 3.19 -2.60
C GLN A 69 -10.34 4.47 -3.43
N THR A 70 -9.22 5.17 -3.63
CA THR A 70 -9.18 6.45 -4.34
C THR A 70 -9.30 6.29 -5.85
N PHE A 71 -8.53 5.37 -6.45
CA PHE A 71 -8.41 5.28 -7.91
C PHE A 71 -9.13 4.07 -8.51
N GLY A 72 -9.58 3.11 -7.69
CA GLY A 72 -10.23 1.91 -8.18
C GLY A 72 -9.32 0.97 -8.97
N PHE A 73 -7.99 1.06 -8.82
CA PHE A 73 -7.03 0.22 -9.54
C PHE A 73 -7.43 -1.25 -9.54
N PHE A 74 -7.18 -1.96 -10.64
CA PHE A 74 -7.50 -3.38 -10.75
C PHE A 74 -6.78 -4.17 -9.66
N TRP A 75 -5.47 -3.95 -9.51
CA TRP A 75 -4.66 -4.50 -8.44
C TRP A 75 -3.71 -3.43 -7.89
N VAL A 76 -3.43 -3.44 -6.59
CA VAL A 76 -2.44 -2.58 -5.95
C VAL A 76 -1.87 -3.27 -4.73
N GLY A 77 -0.56 -3.33 -4.60
CA GLY A 77 0.06 -3.98 -3.47
C GLY A 77 1.57 -3.88 -3.45
N PHE A 78 2.15 -4.54 -2.49
CA PHE A 78 3.59 -4.52 -2.27
C PHE A 78 4.19 -5.93 -2.43
N TYR A 79 5.42 -5.95 -2.92
CA TYR A 79 6.31 -7.08 -2.80
C TYR A 79 7.56 -6.67 -2.04
N ARG A 80 7.93 -7.42 -1.01
CA ARG A 80 9.13 -7.17 -0.19
C ARG A 80 10.31 -8.00 -0.66
N VAL A 81 11.51 -7.44 -0.60
CA VAL A 81 12.74 -8.20 -0.85
C VAL A 81 13.05 -9.06 0.37
N ILE A 82 12.92 -10.38 0.24
CA ILE A 82 13.23 -11.37 1.27
C ILE A 82 14.01 -12.50 0.61
N ASP A 83 15.20 -12.86 1.15
CA ASP A 83 16.03 -13.94 0.64
C ASP A 83 16.28 -13.88 -0.87
N ASN A 84 16.64 -12.70 -1.39
CA ASN A 84 16.87 -12.43 -2.82
C ASN A 84 15.67 -12.75 -3.73
N GLN A 85 14.46 -12.60 -3.24
CA GLN A 85 13.22 -12.69 -4.00
C GLN A 85 12.28 -11.56 -3.58
N LEU A 86 11.42 -11.13 -4.49
CA LEU A 86 10.26 -10.35 -4.14
C LEU A 86 9.19 -11.31 -3.61
N VAL A 87 8.71 -11.08 -2.41
CA VAL A 87 7.69 -11.88 -1.72
C VAL A 87 6.45 -11.04 -1.54
N LEU A 88 5.29 -11.57 -1.93
CA LEU A 88 4.00 -10.92 -1.81
C LEU A 88 3.78 -10.41 -0.38
N ALA A 89 3.40 -9.16 -0.27
CA ALA A 89 3.10 -8.43 0.96
C ALA A 89 1.65 -7.90 0.91
N PRO A 90 1.22 -6.93 1.71
CA PRO A 90 -0.15 -6.43 1.68
C PRO A 90 -0.58 -5.94 0.29
N PHE A 91 -1.78 -6.33 -0.14
CA PHE A 91 -2.36 -5.96 -1.43
C PHE A 91 -3.89 -5.89 -1.39
N GLN A 92 -4.46 -5.28 -2.44
CA GLN A 92 -5.89 -5.19 -2.72
C GLN A 92 -6.13 -5.60 -4.18
N GLY A 93 -6.93 -6.65 -4.38
CA GLY A 93 -7.22 -7.17 -5.73
C GLY A 93 -7.32 -8.69 -5.77
N PRO A 94 -7.36 -9.29 -6.97
CA PRO A 94 -7.30 -10.74 -7.15
C PRO A 94 -6.01 -11.35 -6.60
N ILE A 95 -6.00 -12.69 -6.42
CA ILE A 95 -4.79 -13.43 -6.02
C ILE A 95 -3.64 -13.17 -7.00
N ALA A 96 -2.41 -13.13 -6.49
CA ALA A 96 -1.22 -12.77 -7.25
C ALA A 96 -0.08 -13.79 -7.07
N CYS A 97 1.00 -13.61 -7.83
CA CYS A 97 2.21 -14.42 -7.70
C CYS A 97 2.81 -14.27 -6.31
N THR A 98 3.10 -15.38 -5.62
CA THR A 98 3.65 -15.31 -4.26
C THR A 98 5.11 -14.85 -4.24
N ARG A 99 5.88 -15.17 -5.29
CA ARG A 99 7.32 -14.86 -5.38
C ARG A 99 7.72 -14.49 -6.80
N ILE A 100 8.54 -13.45 -6.93
CA ILE A 100 9.10 -12.97 -8.19
C ILE A 100 10.63 -12.91 -8.05
N LYS A 101 11.34 -13.39 -9.08
CA LYS A 101 12.81 -13.40 -9.10
C LYS A 101 13.37 -12.05 -9.53
N TYR A 102 14.56 -11.72 -9.06
CA TYR A 102 15.32 -10.54 -9.46
C TYR A 102 15.44 -10.42 -10.99
N GLY A 103 15.11 -9.26 -11.52
CA GLY A 103 15.14 -8.95 -12.96
C GLY A 103 14.10 -9.70 -13.80
N LYS A 104 13.04 -10.27 -13.20
CA LYS A 104 11.97 -10.96 -13.91
C LYS A 104 10.64 -10.21 -13.82
N GLY A 105 9.95 -10.11 -14.96
CA GLY A 105 8.74 -9.30 -15.07
C GLY A 105 8.99 -7.81 -14.81
N VAL A 106 7.93 -7.05 -14.67
CA VAL A 106 8.05 -5.59 -14.41
C VAL A 106 8.55 -5.33 -13.00
N CYS A 107 7.97 -5.98 -11.99
CA CYS A 107 8.39 -5.88 -10.59
C CYS A 107 9.87 -6.23 -10.38
N GLY A 108 10.35 -7.37 -10.94
CA GLY A 108 11.75 -7.75 -10.84
C GLY A 108 12.69 -6.81 -11.59
N THR A 109 12.21 -6.20 -12.67
CA THR A 109 12.97 -5.19 -13.43
C THR A 109 13.08 -3.88 -12.65
N ALA A 110 11.99 -3.40 -12.04
CA ALA A 110 12.01 -2.20 -11.20
C ALA A 110 12.96 -2.39 -10.00
N TRP A 111 12.95 -3.57 -9.38
CA TRP A 111 13.92 -3.92 -8.34
C TRP A 111 15.36 -3.88 -8.84
N LYS A 112 15.64 -4.46 -10.00
CA LYS A 112 16.99 -4.53 -10.58
C LYS A 112 17.54 -3.15 -10.96
N GLU A 113 16.68 -2.31 -11.55
CA GLU A 113 17.09 -1.01 -12.07
C GLU A 113 16.96 0.10 -11.01
N ALA A 114 16.36 -0.19 -9.85
CA ALA A 114 16.12 0.74 -8.75
C ALA A 114 15.44 2.04 -9.23
N ARG A 115 14.48 1.92 -10.15
CA ARG A 115 13.71 3.04 -10.70
C ARG A 115 12.28 2.62 -11.01
N THR A 116 11.39 3.59 -11.06
CA THR A 116 10.00 3.39 -11.49
C THR A 116 9.94 2.90 -12.94
N ILE A 117 9.10 1.90 -13.20
CA ILE A 117 8.80 1.35 -14.52
C ILE A 117 7.33 1.58 -14.82
N ILE A 118 7.03 2.26 -15.93
CA ILE A 118 5.67 2.42 -16.47
C ILE A 118 5.56 1.55 -17.72
N VAL A 119 4.53 0.69 -17.76
CA VAL A 119 4.26 -0.23 -18.86
C VAL A 119 2.88 0.07 -19.42
N PRO A 120 2.78 0.72 -20.59
CA PRO A 120 1.49 1.04 -21.21
C PRO A 120 0.71 -0.18 -21.68
N ASP A 121 1.42 -1.25 -22.08
CA ASP A 121 0.88 -2.53 -22.53
C ASP A 121 1.77 -3.65 -21.98
N VAL A 122 1.25 -4.44 -21.04
CA VAL A 122 1.99 -5.53 -20.40
C VAL A 122 2.32 -6.67 -21.38
N ASP A 123 1.50 -6.87 -22.40
CA ASP A 123 1.74 -7.90 -23.42
C ASP A 123 2.94 -7.54 -24.32
N ALA A 124 3.29 -6.26 -24.41
CA ALA A 124 4.46 -5.77 -25.15
C ALA A 124 5.74 -5.76 -24.30
N PHE A 125 5.65 -5.95 -22.96
CA PHE A 125 6.82 -5.90 -22.07
C PHE A 125 7.66 -7.19 -22.15
N PRO A 126 8.97 -7.11 -22.48
CA PRO A 126 9.81 -8.30 -22.62
C PRO A 126 9.92 -9.10 -21.33
N GLY A 127 9.48 -10.35 -21.35
CA GLY A 127 9.54 -11.24 -20.17
C GLY A 127 8.50 -10.93 -19.10
N HIS A 128 7.42 -10.25 -19.46
CA HIS A 128 6.27 -10.05 -18.57
C HIS A 128 5.82 -11.37 -17.94
N ILE A 129 5.53 -11.33 -16.65
CA ILE A 129 4.95 -12.46 -15.90
C ILE A 129 3.51 -12.10 -15.61
N ALA A 130 2.58 -12.69 -16.35
CA ALA A 130 1.16 -12.50 -16.13
C ALA A 130 0.72 -13.15 -14.82
N CYS A 131 0.65 -12.37 -13.72
CA CYS A 131 0.02 -12.80 -12.46
C CYS A 131 -1.52 -12.80 -12.61
N SER A 132 -2.06 -11.99 -13.51
CA SER A 132 -3.47 -11.99 -13.93
C SER A 132 -3.57 -11.74 -15.43
N SER A 133 -4.44 -12.50 -16.10
CA SER A 133 -4.75 -12.29 -17.53
C SER A 133 -5.58 -11.03 -17.80
N ALA A 134 -6.05 -10.35 -16.75
CA ALA A 134 -6.85 -9.13 -16.86
C ALA A 134 -6.01 -7.85 -16.77
N SER A 135 -4.76 -7.92 -16.32
CA SER A 135 -3.82 -6.78 -16.34
C SER A 135 -3.50 -6.38 -17.76
N ARG A 136 -3.59 -5.07 -18.05
CA ARG A 136 -3.32 -4.51 -19.38
C ARG A 136 -2.20 -3.46 -19.35
N SER A 137 -2.08 -2.69 -18.28
CA SER A 137 -0.98 -1.76 -18.03
C SER A 137 -0.55 -1.82 -16.58
N GLU A 138 0.70 -1.44 -16.29
CA GLU A 138 1.31 -1.63 -14.97
C GLU A 138 2.26 -0.45 -14.67
N ILE A 139 2.32 -0.06 -13.40
CA ILE A 139 3.37 0.82 -12.88
C ILE A 139 3.97 0.18 -11.64
N VAL A 140 5.29 0.10 -11.58
CA VAL A 140 6.02 -0.43 -10.43
C VAL A 140 7.00 0.62 -9.91
N VAL A 141 6.89 0.93 -8.61
CA VAL A 141 7.70 1.94 -7.92
C VAL A 141 8.57 1.26 -6.87
N PRO A 142 9.90 1.36 -6.91
CA PRO A 142 10.77 0.79 -5.90
C PRO A 142 10.71 1.57 -4.59
N VAL A 143 10.67 0.86 -3.47
CA VAL A 143 10.87 1.39 -2.11
C VAL A 143 12.35 1.27 -1.80
N ILE A 144 13.05 2.40 -1.70
CA ILE A 144 14.51 2.43 -1.53
C ILE A 144 14.87 2.87 -0.12
N TRP A 145 15.75 2.11 0.53
CA TRP A 145 16.34 2.42 1.82
C TRP A 145 17.86 2.21 1.78
N GLU A 146 18.65 3.20 2.21
CA GLU A 146 20.13 3.14 2.19
C GLU A 146 20.69 2.62 0.85
N ASP A 147 20.23 3.21 -0.25
CA ASP A 147 20.60 2.84 -1.62
C ASP A 147 20.24 1.41 -2.05
N LYS A 148 19.36 0.73 -1.29
CA LYS A 148 18.87 -0.62 -1.61
C LYS A 148 17.36 -0.63 -1.79
N VAL A 149 16.90 -1.35 -2.78
CA VAL A 149 15.47 -1.62 -2.92
C VAL A 149 15.08 -2.68 -1.87
N ILE A 150 14.19 -2.32 -0.95
CA ILE A 150 13.68 -3.19 0.11
C ILE A 150 12.30 -3.78 -0.21
N ALA A 151 11.55 -3.10 -1.09
CA ALA A 151 10.25 -3.52 -1.59
C ALA A 151 9.96 -2.84 -2.93
N VAL A 152 8.87 -3.25 -3.57
CA VAL A 152 8.26 -2.51 -4.68
C VAL A 152 6.77 -2.32 -4.41
N LEU A 153 6.22 -1.17 -4.78
CA LEU A 153 4.79 -0.93 -4.94
C LEU A 153 4.44 -1.26 -6.38
N ASP A 154 3.51 -2.16 -6.56
CA ASP A 154 3.04 -2.66 -7.85
C ASP A 154 1.56 -2.31 -8.03
N ILE A 155 1.21 -1.73 -9.17
CA ILE A 155 -0.16 -1.32 -9.49
C ILE A 155 -0.51 -1.71 -10.91
N ASP A 156 -1.58 -2.50 -11.05
CA ASP A 156 -2.11 -2.94 -12.32
C ASP A 156 -3.44 -2.25 -12.66
N SER A 157 -3.65 -2.04 -13.95
CA SER A 157 -4.94 -1.64 -14.53
C SER A 157 -5.42 -2.66 -15.56
N ASP A 158 -6.73 -2.83 -15.63
CA ASP A 158 -7.42 -3.62 -16.68
C ASP A 158 -7.59 -2.85 -18.01
N LYS A 159 -6.99 -1.65 -18.11
CA LYS A 159 -6.98 -0.80 -19.29
C LYS A 159 -5.55 -0.55 -19.75
N LEU A 160 -5.37 -0.38 -21.05
CA LEU A 160 -4.10 0.08 -21.61
C LEU A 160 -3.78 1.51 -21.19
N ASP A 161 -2.48 1.84 -21.11
CA ASP A 161 -1.95 3.20 -20.97
C ASP A 161 -2.59 3.99 -19.82
N SER A 162 -2.82 3.31 -18.68
CA SER A 162 -3.51 3.90 -17.53
C SER A 162 -2.60 4.77 -16.64
N PHE A 163 -1.28 4.63 -16.78
CA PHE A 163 -0.31 5.29 -15.92
C PHE A 163 0.57 6.25 -16.69
N ASN A 164 0.91 7.37 -16.06
CA ASN A 164 1.74 8.43 -16.65
C ASN A 164 2.69 9.05 -15.62
N GLU A 165 3.38 10.13 -16.00
CA GLU A 165 4.33 10.85 -15.15
C GLU A 165 3.68 11.39 -13.85
N THR A 166 2.41 11.78 -13.88
CA THR A 166 1.69 12.20 -12.66
C THR A 166 1.62 11.06 -11.64
N ASP A 167 1.29 9.84 -12.09
CA ASP A 167 1.29 8.66 -11.21
C ASP A 167 2.67 8.41 -10.64
N GLN A 168 3.69 8.43 -11.48
CA GLN A 168 5.08 8.24 -11.04
C GLN A 168 5.46 9.21 -9.92
N ILE A 169 5.29 10.52 -10.15
CA ILE A 169 5.69 11.58 -9.21
C ILE A 169 5.01 11.40 -7.85
N PHE A 170 3.73 11.11 -7.84
CA PHE A 170 3.00 10.98 -6.58
C PHE A 170 3.20 9.64 -5.89
N LEU A 171 3.29 8.56 -6.63
CA LEU A 171 3.54 7.24 -6.05
C LEU A 171 4.96 7.13 -5.47
N GLU A 172 5.96 7.76 -6.10
CA GLU A 172 7.31 7.89 -5.53
C GLU A 172 7.27 8.63 -4.18
N LYS A 173 6.55 9.76 -4.07
CA LYS A 173 6.35 10.47 -2.80
C LYS A 173 5.60 9.63 -1.75
N ILE A 174 4.65 8.81 -2.17
CA ILE A 174 3.88 7.95 -1.26
C ILE A 174 4.77 6.86 -0.67
N VAL A 175 5.62 6.21 -1.47
CA VAL A 175 6.50 5.15 -0.95
C VAL A 175 7.61 5.71 -0.05
N GLU A 176 8.02 6.97 -0.23
CA GLU A 176 8.95 7.67 0.66
C GLU A 176 8.39 7.90 2.08
N LEU A 177 7.07 7.84 2.26
CA LEU A 177 6.44 7.95 3.58
C LEU A 177 6.55 6.66 4.42
N LEU A 178 6.96 5.54 3.82
CA LEU A 178 7.10 4.28 4.55
C LEU A 178 8.24 4.36 5.58
N PRO A 179 8.03 3.81 6.79
CA PRO A 179 9.06 3.81 7.81
C PRO A 179 10.22 2.93 7.37
N HIS A 180 11.39 3.40 7.69
CA HIS A 180 12.65 2.74 7.43
C HIS A 180 13.07 1.97 8.68
N GLN A 181 13.06 0.64 8.62
CA GLN A 181 13.51 -0.25 9.70
C GLN A 181 14.73 -1.06 9.26
#